data_89fadbf3d951ae13c0755370c602a808
#
_entry.id   89fadbf3d951ae13c0755370c602a808
#
_cell.length_a   1.000
_cell.length_b   1.000
_cell.length_c   1.000
_cell.angle_alpha   90.00
_cell.angle_beta   90.00
_cell.angle_gamma   90.00
#
_symmetry.space_group_name_H-M   'P 1'
#
loop_
_entity.id
_entity.type
_entity.pdbx_description
1 polymer ?
#
loop_
_entity_poly.entity_id
_entity_poly.type
_entity_poly.pdbx_seq_one_letter_code
_entity_poly.pdbx_strand_id
1 'polypeptide(L)'
;GYTIVARGFRMFRGEIDIIARDGATLVFVEVKARADESHGRPEESVTPAKQRQIRKIAQGWLLANPAPGVDCRFDVVAILVRGPDDRRLEHFIDAF
;
A
#
# COMPACT_ATOMS: atom_id res chain seq x y z
N GLY A 1 -1.77 -10.68 -12.47
CA GLY A 1 -2.71 -10.28 -11.60
C GLY A 1 -2.56 -10.54 -10.12
N TYR A 2 -2.89 -9.53 -9.34
CA TYR A 2 -2.94 -9.65 -7.89
C TYR A 2 -4.34 -10.11 -7.47
N THR A 3 -4.38 -10.95 -6.44
CA THR A 3 -5.64 -11.33 -5.79
C THR A 3 -5.82 -10.47 -4.55
N ILE A 4 -6.92 -9.74 -4.47
CA ILE A 4 -7.19 -8.89 -3.31
C ILE A 4 -7.68 -9.77 -2.16
N VAL A 5 -7.01 -9.65 -1.00
CA VAL A 5 -7.32 -10.42 0.21
C VAL A 5 -8.17 -9.58 1.16
N ALA A 6 -7.88 -8.29 1.29
CA ALA A 6 -8.62 -7.38 2.16
C ALA A 6 -8.51 -5.95 1.66
N ARG A 7 -9.50 -5.14 2.01
CA ARG A 7 -9.53 -3.70 1.70
C ARG A 7 -9.83 -2.93 2.96
N GLY A 8 -9.15 -1.77 3.14
CA GLY A 8 -9.43 -0.87 4.24
C GLY A 8 -9.25 -1.50 5.60
N PHE A 9 -8.18 -2.28 5.79
CA PHE A 9 -7.92 -2.91 7.07
C PHE A 9 -7.43 -1.88 8.08
N ARG A 10 -8.15 -1.74 9.19
CA ARG A 10 -7.84 -0.76 10.23
C ARG A 10 -7.35 -1.43 11.51
N MET A 11 -6.26 -0.89 12.06
CA MET A 11 -5.69 -1.31 13.34
C MET A 11 -4.72 -0.23 13.82
N PHE A 12 -4.58 -0.06 15.13
CA PHE A 12 -3.63 0.90 15.73
C PHE A 12 -3.81 2.32 15.21
N ARG A 13 -5.07 2.77 15.04
CA ARG A 13 -5.43 4.11 14.55
C ARG A 13 -4.91 4.40 13.13
N GLY A 14 -4.65 3.36 12.37
CA GLY A 14 -4.20 3.49 10.99
C GLY A 14 -4.92 2.51 10.09
N GLU A 15 -4.59 2.55 8.82
CA GLU A 15 -5.24 1.74 7.80
C GLU A 15 -4.24 1.29 6.75
N ILE A 16 -4.39 0.06 6.28
CA ILE A 16 -3.77 -0.42 5.05
C ILE A 16 -4.87 -0.46 4.00
N ASP A 17 -4.68 0.26 2.89
CA ASP A 17 -5.73 0.41 1.88
C ASP A 17 -6.08 -0.90 1.20
N ILE A 18 -5.08 -1.69 0.84
CA ILE A 18 -5.27 -2.97 0.17
C ILE A 18 -4.24 -3.96 0.69
N ILE A 19 -4.70 -5.19 0.96
CA ILE A 19 -3.84 -6.34 1.19
C ILE A 19 -4.13 -7.32 0.05
N ALA A 20 -3.08 -7.73 -0.68
CA ALA A 20 -3.23 -8.55 -1.87
C ALA A 20 -2.21 -9.69 -1.88
N ARG A 21 -2.40 -10.62 -2.79
CA ARG A 21 -1.42 -11.67 -3.10
C ARG A 21 -0.89 -11.48 -4.50
N ASP A 22 0.42 -11.54 -4.62
CA ASP A 22 1.12 -11.64 -5.89
C ASP A 22 1.86 -12.97 -5.86
N GLY A 23 1.24 -14.01 -6.41
CA GLY A 23 1.74 -15.37 -6.24
C GLY A 23 1.76 -15.76 -4.76
N ALA A 24 2.92 -16.11 -4.25
CA ALA A 24 3.12 -16.50 -2.85
C ALA A 24 3.47 -15.33 -1.94
N THR A 25 3.59 -14.12 -2.48
CA THR A 25 3.95 -12.92 -1.71
C THR A 25 2.71 -12.16 -1.27
N LEU A 26 2.66 -11.77 0.01
CA LEU A 26 1.64 -10.86 0.51
C LEU A 26 2.11 -9.42 0.28
N VAL A 27 1.24 -8.61 -0.30
CA VAL A 27 1.53 -7.24 -0.67
C VAL A 27 0.60 -6.31 0.10
N PHE A 28 1.20 -5.40 0.87
CA PHE A 28 0.47 -4.38 1.62
C PHE A 28 0.60 -3.08 0.83
N VAL A 29 -0.53 -2.54 0.39
CA VAL A 29 -0.55 -1.44 -0.59
C VAL A 29 -1.09 -0.17 0.04
N GLU A 30 -0.34 0.91 -0.10
CA GLU A 30 -0.77 2.28 0.21
C GLU A 30 -1.19 2.96 -1.08
N VAL A 31 -2.40 3.51 -1.11
CA VAL A 31 -2.92 4.22 -2.28
C VAL A 31 -2.85 5.72 -2.04
N LYS A 32 -2.26 6.46 -2.98
CA LYS A 32 -2.13 7.90 -2.94
C LYS A 32 -2.80 8.52 -4.16
N ALA A 33 -3.78 9.39 -3.94
CA ALA A 33 -4.40 10.16 -5.01
C ALA A 33 -3.85 11.59 -4.98
N ARG A 34 -3.45 12.09 -6.13
CA ARG A 34 -2.88 13.43 -6.27
C ARG A 34 -3.42 14.14 -7.49
N ALA A 35 -3.52 15.48 -7.40
CA ALA A 35 -3.92 16.31 -8.52
C ALA A 35 -2.74 16.63 -9.46
N ASP A 36 -1.51 16.63 -8.94
CA ASP A 36 -0.30 16.91 -9.72
C ASP A 36 0.94 16.32 -9.02
N GLU A 37 2.11 16.51 -9.66
CA GLU A 37 3.39 16.00 -9.16
C GLU A 37 4.21 17.08 -8.45
N SER A 38 3.60 18.23 -8.12
CA SER A 38 4.34 19.39 -7.58
C SER A 38 4.91 19.17 -6.17
N HIS A 39 4.45 18.15 -5.46
CA HIS A 39 4.87 17.87 -4.09
C HIS A 39 5.83 16.69 -3.98
N GLY A 40 6.60 16.43 -5.04
CA GLY A 40 7.55 15.33 -5.07
C GLY A 40 6.95 14.05 -5.59
N ARG A 41 7.73 12.97 -5.53
CA ARG A 41 7.31 11.67 -6.03
C ARG A 41 6.32 11.02 -5.05
N PRO A 42 5.30 10.30 -5.56
CA PRO A 42 4.28 9.68 -4.68
C PRO A 42 4.86 8.77 -3.60
N GLU A 43 5.86 7.95 -3.93
CA GLU A 43 6.48 7.04 -2.97
C GLU A 43 7.22 7.79 -1.86
N GLU A 44 7.67 9.02 -2.10
CA GLU A 44 8.33 9.85 -1.10
C GLU A 44 7.35 10.40 -0.06
N SER A 45 6.05 10.41 -0.36
CA SER A 45 5.03 10.86 0.59
C SER A 45 4.78 9.88 1.72
N VAL A 46 5.28 8.65 1.60
CA VAL A 46 5.22 7.67 2.67
C VAL A 46 6.44 7.85 3.56
N THR A 47 6.31 8.71 4.57
CA THR A 47 7.38 9.07 5.48
C THR A 47 7.86 7.87 6.30
N PRO A 48 9.06 7.94 6.91
CA PRO A 48 9.52 6.87 7.81
C PRO A 48 8.53 6.55 8.94
N ALA A 49 7.86 7.56 9.49
CA ALA A 49 6.84 7.34 10.52
C ALA A 49 5.65 6.58 9.96
N LYS A 50 5.19 6.92 8.77
CA LYS A 50 4.09 6.22 8.09
C LYS A 50 4.48 4.79 7.76
N GLN A 51 5.71 4.58 7.30
CA GLN A 51 6.23 3.24 7.01
C GLN A 51 6.20 2.36 8.26
N ARG A 52 6.66 2.88 9.39
CA ARG A 52 6.63 2.14 10.66
C ARG A 52 5.21 1.78 11.07
N GLN A 53 4.28 2.72 10.90
CA GLN A 53 2.87 2.48 11.21
C GLN A 53 2.28 1.38 10.33
N ILE A 54 2.53 1.44 9.02
CA ILE A 54 2.04 0.43 8.08
C ILE A 54 2.61 -0.94 8.41
N ARG A 55 3.92 -1.01 8.72
CA ARG A 55 4.54 -2.28 9.11
C ARG A 55 3.93 -2.86 10.37
N LYS A 56 3.62 -2.01 11.34
CA LYS A 56 2.97 -2.43 12.58
C LYS A 56 1.57 -2.99 12.33
N ILE A 57 0.80 -2.32 11.47
CA ILE A 57 -0.55 -2.78 11.10
C ILE A 57 -0.46 -4.11 10.35
N ALA A 58 0.51 -4.25 9.45
CA ALA A 58 0.74 -5.49 8.71
C ALA A 58 1.06 -6.66 9.66
N GLN A 59 1.89 -6.42 10.68
CA GLN A 59 2.17 -7.43 11.71
C GLN A 59 0.91 -7.82 12.46
N GLY A 60 0.05 -6.85 12.80
CA GLY A 60 -1.22 -7.12 13.45
C GLY A 60 -2.13 -7.98 12.58
N TRP A 61 -2.18 -7.71 11.29
CA TRP A 61 -2.95 -8.51 10.35
C TRP A 61 -2.43 -9.95 10.28
N LEU A 62 -1.11 -10.12 10.23
CA LEU A 62 -0.47 -11.43 10.18
C LEU A 62 -0.69 -12.24 11.44
N LEU A 63 -0.78 -11.60 12.61
CA LEU A 63 -1.12 -12.28 13.85
C LEU A 63 -2.55 -12.86 13.81
N ALA A 64 -3.48 -12.12 13.20
CA ALA A 64 -4.85 -12.56 13.04
C ALA A 64 -5.03 -13.53 11.87
N ASN A 65 -4.13 -13.50 10.89
CA ASN A 65 -4.18 -14.32 9.68
C ASN A 65 -2.81 -14.97 9.46
N PRO A 66 -2.45 -15.96 10.28
CA PRO A 66 -1.10 -16.54 10.23
C PRO A 66 -0.76 -17.14 8.86
N ALA A 67 0.42 -16.79 8.35
CA ALA A 67 0.96 -17.30 7.10
C ALA A 67 2.46 -17.55 7.31
N PRO A 68 2.83 -18.64 8.01
CA PRO A 68 4.22 -18.90 8.33
C PRO A 68 5.10 -18.98 7.09
N GLY A 69 6.25 -18.30 7.12
CA GLY A 69 7.21 -18.31 6.02
C GLY A 69 6.79 -17.52 4.78
N VAL A 70 5.69 -16.76 4.85
CA VAL A 70 5.26 -15.94 3.73
C VAL A 70 6.18 -14.73 3.55
N ASP A 71 6.53 -14.43 2.30
CA ASP A 71 7.22 -13.19 1.97
C ASP A 71 6.21 -12.05 1.96
N CYS A 72 6.62 -10.90 2.47
CA CYS A 72 5.81 -9.70 2.50
C CYS A 72 6.50 -8.58 1.73
N ARG A 73 5.68 -7.73 1.11
CA ARG A 73 6.16 -6.60 0.34
C ARG A 73 5.25 -5.41 0.56
N PHE A 74 5.82 -4.21 0.53
CA PHE A 74 5.08 -2.96 0.72
C PHE A 74 5.15 -2.15 -0.56
N ASP A 75 3.98 -1.94 -1.19
CA ASP A 75 3.87 -1.22 -2.44
C ASP A 75 3.12 0.09 -2.25
N VAL A 76 3.37 1.03 -3.14
CA VAL A 76 2.61 2.28 -3.24
C VAL A 76 1.97 2.34 -4.62
N VAL A 77 0.68 2.64 -4.66
CA VAL A 77 -0.03 2.91 -5.90
C VAL A 77 -0.43 4.37 -5.91
N ALA A 78 0.04 5.11 -6.89
CA ALA A 78 -0.29 6.52 -7.05
C ALA A 78 -1.30 6.69 -8.17
N ILE A 79 -2.37 7.44 -7.87
CA ILE A 79 -3.38 7.81 -8.86
C ILE A 79 -3.24 9.31 -9.09
N LEU A 80 -2.80 9.69 -10.29
CA LEU A 80 -2.69 11.09 -10.67
C LEU A 80 -3.94 11.49 -11.44
N VAL A 81 -4.69 12.45 -10.89
CA VAL A 81 -5.94 12.92 -11.50
C VAL A 81 -5.71 14.36 -11.95
N ARG A 82 -5.64 14.57 -13.27
CA ARG A 82 -5.43 15.89 -13.88
C ARG A 82 -6.72 16.51 -14.40
N GLY A 83 -7.77 15.73 -14.53
CA GLY A 83 -9.07 16.16 -15.04
C GLY A 83 -10.06 15.02 -15.01
N PRO A 84 -11.31 15.24 -15.44
CA PRO A 84 -12.35 14.19 -15.40
C PRO A 84 -11.98 12.92 -16.16
N ASP A 85 -11.24 13.08 -17.26
CA ASP A 85 -10.88 11.96 -18.14
C ASP A 85 -9.36 11.73 -18.21
N ASP A 86 -8.57 12.43 -17.38
CA ASP A 86 -7.12 12.32 -17.38
C ASP A 86 -6.64 11.75 -16.05
N ARG A 87 -6.51 10.44 -16.01
CA ARG A 87 -6.02 9.71 -14.84
C ARG A 87 -4.83 8.85 -15.23
N ARG A 88 -3.80 8.90 -14.38
CA ARG A 88 -2.65 8.01 -14.49
C ARG A 88 -2.54 7.18 -13.23
N LEU A 89 -2.15 5.93 -13.41
CA LEU A 89 -1.86 5.04 -12.30
C LEU A 89 -0.41 4.60 -12.39
N GLU A 90 0.32 4.78 -11.29
CA GLU A 90 1.68 4.30 -11.18
C GLU A 90 1.78 3.35 -9.99
N HIS A 91 2.45 2.23 -10.19
CA HIS A 91 2.63 1.21 -9.17
C HIS A 91 4.11 1.10 -8.82
N PHE A 92 4.44 1.41 -7.58
CA PHE A 92 5.80 1.33 -7.07
C PHE A 92 5.94 0.06 -6.26
N ILE A 93 6.57 -0.94 -6.85
CA ILE A 93 6.76 -2.25 -6.22
C ILE A 93 7.90 -2.17 -5.22
N ASP A 94 7.69 -2.76 -4.04
CA ASP A 94 8.71 -2.82 -2.99
C ASP A 94 9.19 -1.41 -2.63
N ALA A 95 8.25 -0.52 -2.37
CA ALA A 95 8.52 0.91 -2.19
C ALA A 95 9.19 1.24 -0.85
N PHE A 96 9.07 0.36 0.15
CA PHE A 96 9.73 0.58 1.45
C PHE A 96 9.88 -0.68 2.29
#